data_115f79a81499d720254504450fddb1a3
#
_entry.id   115f79a81499d720254504450fddb1a3
#
_cell.length_a   1.000
_cell.length_b   1.000
_cell.length_c   1.000
_cell.angle_alpha   90.00
_cell.angle_beta   90.00
_cell.angle_gamma   90.00
#
_symmetry.space_group_name_H-M   'P 1'
#
loop_
_entity.id
_entity.type
_entity.pdbx_description
1 polymer ?
#
loop_
_entity_poly.entity_id
_entity_poly.type
_entity_poly.pdbx_seq_one_letter_code
_entity_poly.pdbx_strand_id
1 'polypeptide(L)'
;MFRELMRTDNSPTQLFIRVALGVVMFPHGAQKVLGWFGGPGITKTLQAFAGMGFPAWSVAALMAVESLGAVLLVFGFLTRLWAIGIGASMTICMFLSHVQNGFFMNWFGQQQGEGFEYHLLVIGICLALLIRGGGALSVDRKLSSGGKYLYGGRSPHSFR
;
A
#
# COMPACT_ATOMS: atom_id res chain seq x y z
N MET A 1 6.23 17.57 -10.66
CA MET A 1 5.41 16.33 -10.62
C MET A 1 5.99 15.27 -9.67
N PHE A 2 7.22 14.76 -9.84
CA PHE A 2 7.80 13.71 -8.96
C PHE A 2 7.95 14.16 -7.48
N ARG A 3 8.38 15.39 -7.22
CA ARG A 3 8.48 15.96 -5.86
C ARG A 3 7.12 16.12 -5.16
N GLU A 4 6.07 16.41 -5.88
CA GLU A 4 4.72 16.52 -5.32
C GLU A 4 4.18 15.16 -4.89
N LEU A 5 4.50 14.09 -5.62
CA LEU A 5 4.14 12.73 -5.25
C LEU A 5 4.76 12.32 -3.90
N MET A 6 5.99 12.78 -3.61
CA MET A 6 6.72 12.47 -2.38
C MET A 6 6.50 13.51 -1.26
N ARG A 7 5.74 14.58 -1.52
CA ARG A 7 5.51 15.63 -0.52
C ARG A 7 4.77 15.07 0.69
N THR A 8 5.36 15.23 1.89
CA THR A 8 4.78 14.71 3.14
C THR A 8 5.19 15.59 4.31
N ASP A 9 4.43 15.53 5.40
CA ASP A 9 4.75 16.18 6.67
C ASP A 9 5.65 15.29 7.56
N ASN A 10 5.89 15.72 8.81
CA ASN A 10 6.68 14.96 9.79
C ASN A 10 5.77 14.26 10.81
N SER A 11 4.62 13.80 10.38
CA SER A 11 3.69 13.16 11.29
C SER A 11 4.10 11.73 11.66
N PRO A 12 4.19 11.38 12.94
CA PRO A 12 4.41 10.01 13.38
C PRO A 12 3.19 9.10 13.09
N THR A 13 2.00 9.67 12.99
CA THR A 13 0.77 8.89 12.69
C THR A 13 0.90 8.17 11.35
N GLN A 14 1.39 8.85 10.28
CA GLN A 14 1.60 8.21 8.99
C GLN A 14 2.69 7.14 9.04
N LEU A 15 3.72 7.29 9.88
CA LEU A 15 4.70 6.25 10.11
C LEU A 15 4.03 4.96 10.61
N PHE A 16 3.23 5.05 11.67
CA PHE A 16 2.59 3.86 12.25
C PHE A 16 1.61 3.20 11.28
N ILE A 17 0.74 3.98 10.63
CA ILE A 17 -0.27 3.39 9.73
C ILE A 17 0.34 2.79 8.47
N ARG A 18 1.40 3.39 7.88
CA ARG A 18 2.07 2.80 6.71
C ARG A 18 2.86 1.55 7.05
N VAL A 19 3.52 1.52 8.22
CA VAL A 19 4.23 0.34 8.68
C VAL A 19 3.25 -0.79 8.96
N ALA A 20 2.16 -0.52 9.68
CA ALA A 20 1.12 -1.51 9.94
C ALA A 20 0.55 -2.08 8.63
N LEU A 21 0.18 -1.20 7.69
CA LEU A 21 -0.35 -1.63 6.39
C LEU A 21 0.66 -2.46 5.61
N GLY A 22 1.93 -2.04 5.53
CA GLY A 22 2.97 -2.77 4.82
C GLY A 22 3.25 -4.15 5.42
N VAL A 23 3.31 -4.25 6.76
CA VAL A 23 3.50 -5.51 7.48
C VAL A 23 2.34 -6.47 7.23
N VAL A 24 1.10 -5.97 7.22
CA VAL A 24 -0.09 -6.81 6.97
C VAL A 24 -0.17 -7.23 5.51
N MET A 25 0.17 -6.36 4.56
CA MET A 25 0.09 -6.67 3.12
C MET A 25 1.22 -7.57 2.63
N PHE A 26 2.40 -7.50 3.24
CA PHE A 26 3.55 -8.30 2.80
C PHE A 26 3.31 -9.82 2.76
N PRO A 27 2.71 -10.46 3.78
CA PRO A 27 2.37 -11.88 3.70
C PRO A 27 1.48 -12.24 2.52
N HIS A 28 0.50 -11.40 2.16
CA HIS A 28 -0.38 -11.64 1.01
C HIS A 28 0.39 -11.63 -0.32
N GLY A 29 1.35 -10.71 -0.47
CA GLY A 29 2.27 -10.70 -1.61
C GLY A 29 3.22 -11.89 -1.60
N ALA A 30 3.79 -12.23 -0.44
CA ALA A 30 4.71 -13.36 -0.28
C ALA A 30 4.02 -14.71 -0.58
N GLN A 31 2.75 -14.88 -0.25
CA GLN A 31 1.95 -16.04 -0.66
C GLN A 31 1.89 -16.18 -2.18
N LYS A 32 1.63 -15.09 -2.89
CA LYS A 32 1.45 -15.09 -4.34
C LYS A 32 2.77 -15.21 -5.10
N VAL A 33 3.86 -14.62 -4.56
CA VAL A 33 5.16 -14.57 -5.26
C VAL A 33 6.08 -15.71 -4.81
N LEU A 34 6.25 -15.89 -3.50
CA LEU A 34 7.23 -16.81 -2.92
C LEU A 34 6.62 -18.17 -2.51
N GLY A 35 5.30 -18.29 -2.50
CA GLY A 35 4.61 -19.47 -1.97
C GLY A 35 4.74 -19.63 -0.45
N TRP A 36 5.16 -18.59 0.26
CA TRP A 36 5.27 -18.60 1.73
C TRP A 36 3.90 -18.67 2.39
N PHE A 37 3.85 -19.01 3.67
CA PHE A 37 2.63 -19.12 4.48
C PHE A 37 1.55 -20.03 3.85
N GLY A 38 1.98 -21.10 3.13
CA GLY A 38 1.05 -22.01 2.45
C GLY A 38 0.44 -21.43 1.16
N GLY A 39 1.01 -20.37 0.63
CA GLY A 39 0.52 -19.69 -0.58
C GLY A 39 0.80 -20.45 -1.88
N PRO A 40 0.12 -20.07 -2.98
CA PRO A 40 0.19 -20.77 -4.27
C PRO A 40 1.49 -20.54 -5.05
N GLY A 41 2.23 -19.47 -4.78
CA GLY A 41 3.36 -19.05 -5.60
C GLY A 41 2.95 -18.49 -6.97
N ILE A 42 3.93 -18.00 -7.74
CA ILE A 42 3.71 -17.27 -8.99
C ILE A 42 2.85 -18.06 -9.99
N THR A 43 3.26 -19.30 -10.29
CA THR A 43 2.64 -20.08 -11.36
C THR A 43 1.17 -20.35 -11.09
N LYS A 44 0.84 -20.84 -9.89
CA LYS A 44 -0.55 -21.14 -9.53
C LYS A 44 -1.40 -19.87 -9.40
N THR A 45 -0.79 -18.76 -8.92
CA THR A 45 -1.47 -17.46 -8.88
C THR A 45 -1.85 -17.01 -10.29
N LEU A 46 -0.92 -17.04 -11.24
CA LEU A 46 -1.20 -16.67 -12.64
C LEU A 46 -2.29 -17.55 -13.25
N GLN A 47 -2.24 -18.86 -13.04
CA GLN A 47 -3.24 -19.80 -13.54
C GLN A 47 -4.63 -19.53 -12.96
N ALA A 48 -4.73 -19.31 -11.65
CA ALA A 48 -6.01 -19.06 -10.99
C ALA A 48 -6.66 -17.76 -11.51
N PHE A 49 -5.91 -16.68 -11.64
CA PHE A 49 -6.44 -15.42 -12.16
C PHE A 49 -6.73 -15.47 -13.67
N ALA A 50 -5.94 -16.22 -14.45
CA ALA A 50 -6.22 -16.45 -15.86
C ALA A 50 -7.55 -17.20 -16.05
N GLY A 51 -7.87 -18.16 -15.15
CA GLY A 51 -9.18 -18.83 -15.12
C GLY A 51 -10.36 -17.89 -14.83
N MET A 52 -10.11 -16.75 -14.18
CA MET A 52 -11.11 -15.69 -13.94
C MET A 52 -11.11 -14.62 -15.07
N GLY A 53 -10.32 -14.79 -16.13
CA GLY A 53 -10.24 -13.86 -17.27
C GLY A 53 -9.27 -12.68 -17.09
N PHE A 54 -8.44 -12.67 -16.04
CA PHE A 54 -7.46 -11.61 -15.83
C PHE A 54 -6.22 -11.81 -16.71
N PRO A 55 -5.74 -10.78 -17.43
CA PRO A 55 -4.51 -10.87 -18.20
C PRO A 55 -3.29 -10.93 -17.27
N ALA A 56 -2.24 -11.66 -17.68
CA ALA A 56 -1.06 -11.91 -16.87
C ALA A 56 -0.37 -10.64 -16.35
N TRP A 57 -0.37 -9.55 -17.12
CA TRP A 57 0.22 -8.28 -16.69
C TRP A 57 -0.49 -7.64 -15.47
N SER A 58 -1.82 -7.77 -15.38
CA SER A 58 -2.58 -7.24 -14.24
C SER A 58 -2.32 -8.05 -12.98
N VAL A 59 -2.15 -9.36 -13.12
CA VAL A 59 -1.79 -10.25 -12.00
C VAL A 59 -0.35 -9.97 -11.55
N ALA A 60 0.59 -9.76 -12.48
CA ALA A 60 1.95 -9.35 -12.16
C ALA A 60 1.99 -8.00 -11.42
N ALA A 61 1.17 -7.03 -11.85
CA ALA A 61 1.04 -5.75 -11.16
C ALA A 61 0.47 -5.92 -9.73
N LEU A 62 -0.56 -6.76 -9.55
CA LEU A 62 -1.10 -7.11 -8.24
C LEU A 62 -0.02 -7.71 -7.33
N MET A 63 0.71 -8.70 -7.81
CA MET A 63 1.81 -9.33 -7.07
C MET A 63 2.90 -8.33 -6.68
N ALA A 64 3.28 -7.42 -7.59
CA ALA A 64 4.26 -6.38 -7.32
C ALA A 64 3.76 -5.38 -6.26
N VAL A 65 2.50 -4.98 -6.31
CA VAL A 65 1.89 -4.06 -5.34
C VAL A 65 1.85 -4.68 -3.94
N GLU A 66 1.42 -5.93 -3.82
CA GLU A 66 1.27 -6.60 -2.53
C GLU A 66 2.61 -7.07 -1.93
N SER A 67 3.64 -7.32 -2.73
CA SER A 67 4.95 -7.75 -2.26
C SER A 67 5.94 -6.58 -2.16
N LEU A 68 6.44 -6.10 -3.30
CA LEU A 68 7.39 -5.00 -3.37
C LEU A 68 6.78 -3.70 -2.82
N GLY A 69 5.55 -3.40 -3.20
CA GLY A 69 4.82 -2.21 -2.74
C GLY A 69 4.65 -2.19 -1.23
N ALA A 70 4.32 -3.32 -0.61
CA ALA A 70 4.24 -3.44 0.84
C ALA A 70 5.57 -3.14 1.55
N VAL A 71 6.69 -3.68 1.04
CA VAL A 71 8.04 -3.41 1.57
C VAL A 71 8.39 -1.92 1.41
N LEU A 72 8.20 -1.36 0.23
CA LEU A 72 8.52 0.04 -0.04
C LEU A 72 7.62 1.00 0.77
N LEU A 73 6.38 0.59 1.06
CA LEU A 73 5.49 1.32 1.95
C LEU A 73 6.03 1.37 3.38
N VAL A 74 6.58 0.27 3.91
CA VAL A 74 7.23 0.26 5.24
C VAL A 74 8.36 1.29 5.30
N PHE A 75 9.18 1.40 4.25
CA PHE A 75 10.24 2.42 4.18
C PHE A 75 9.73 3.83 3.84
N GLY A 76 8.48 3.95 3.42
CA GLY A 76 7.87 5.22 3.01
C GLY A 76 8.48 5.78 1.73
N PHE A 77 8.75 4.93 0.75
CA PHE A 77 9.21 5.31 -0.58
C PHE A 77 8.06 5.20 -1.59
N LEU A 78 7.76 6.32 -2.26
CA LEU A 78 6.61 6.45 -3.16
C LEU A 78 5.29 6.03 -2.49
N THR A 79 5.11 6.45 -1.24
CA THR A 79 3.99 6.04 -0.38
C THR A 79 2.63 6.18 -1.06
N ARG A 80 2.39 7.29 -1.74
CA ARG A 80 1.11 7.54 -2.43
C ARG A 80 0.87 6.57 -3.58
N LEU A 81 1.91 6.24 -4.35
CA LEU A 81 1.80 5.29 -5.45
C LEU A 81 1.37 3.91 -4.95
N TRP A 82 2.02 3.41 -3.91
CA TRP A 82 1.70 2.11 -3.33
C TRP A 82 0.36 2.10 -2.60
N ALA A 83 -0.01 3.21 -1.97
CA ALA A 83 -1.33 3.36 -1.37
C ALA A 83 -2.45 3.31 -2.43
N ILE A 84 -2.26 3.92 -3.61
CA ILE A 84 -3.19 3.78 -4.75
C ILE A 84 -3.27 2.32 -5.19
N GLY A 85 -2.13 1.67 -5.41
CA GLY A 85 -2.08 0.28 -5.87
C GLY A 85 -2.77 -0.68 -4.90
N ILE A 86 -2.45 -0.61 -3.60
CA ILE A 86 -3.06 -1.45 -2.56
C ILE A 86 -4.56 -1.14 -2.43
N GLY A 87 -4.94 0.13 -2.38
CA GLY A 87 -6.35 0.53 -2.30
C GLY A 87 -7.17 0.05 -3.49
N ALA A 88 -6.63 0.15 -4.71
CA ALA A 88 -7.28 -0.36 -5.91
C ALA A 88 -7.40 -1.88 -5.89
N SER A 89 -6.32 -2.61 -5.53
CA SER A 89 -6.37 -4.08 -5.44
C SER A 89 -7.36 -4.55 -4.39
N MET A 90 -7.42 -3.90 -3.23
CA MET A 90 -8.40 -4.21 -2.18
C MET A 90 -9.84 -3.92 -2.62
N THR A 91 -10.06 -2.83 -3.33
CA THR A 91 -11.39 -2.51 -3.89
C THR A 91 -11.84 -3.57 -4.89
N ILE A 92 -10.97 -3.96 -5.82
CA ILE A 92 -11.27 -5.01 -6.80
C ILE A 92 -11.54 -6.35 -6.09
N CYS A 93 -10.68 -6.75 -5.16
CA CYS A 93 -10.82 -7.98 -4.39
C CYS A 93 -12.14 -8.02 -3.61
N MET A 94 -12.51 -6.91 -2.97
CA MET A 94 -13.76 -6.75 -2.23
C MET A 94 -14.98 -7.09 -3.12
N PHE A 95 -15.07 -6.47 -4.30
CA PHE A 95 -16.21 -6.68 -5.20
C PHE A 95 -16.22 -8.03 -5.86
N LEU A 96 -15.07 -8.62 -6.17
CA LEU A 96 -14.99 -9.91 -6.83
C LEU A 96 -15.26 -11.10 -5.91
N SER A 97 -14.85 -11.02 -4.64
CA SER A 97 -14.74 -12.20 -3.80
C SER A 97 -15.39 -12.09 -2.41
N HIS A 98 -15.71 -10.87 -1.94
CA HIS A 98 -16.08 -10.69 -0.54
C HIS A 98 -17.47 -10.07 -0.31
N VAL A 99 -17.97 -9.24 -1.22
CA VAL A 99 -19.28 -8.58 -1.06
C VAL A 99 -20.42 -9.57 -0.91
N GLN A 100 -20.37 -10.71 -1.62
CA GLN A 100 -21.38 -11.75 -1.52
C GLN A 100 -21.40 -12.49 -0.18
N ASN A 101 -20.33 -12.41 0.61
CA ASN A 101 -20.24 -13.07 1.93
C ASN A 101 -20.73 -12.16 3.08
N GLY A 102 -21.20 -10.95 2.77
CA GLY A 102 -21.66 -9.99 3.76
C GLY A 102 -20.56 -9.11 4.34
N PHE A 103 -20.88 -8.32 5.36
CA PHE A 103 -19.98 -7.32 5.93
C PHE A 103 -18.89 -7.95 6.79
N PHE A 104 -19.24 -8.82 7.73
CA PHE A 104 -18.37 -9.29 8.80
C PHE A 104 -17.38 -10.36 8.34
N MET A 105 -16.16 -10.30 8.87
CA MET A 105 -15.18 -11.38 8.75
C MET A 105 -15.70 -12.67 9.38
N ASN A 106 -15.28 -13.80 8.84
CA ASN A 106 -15.75 -15.14 9.25
C ASN A 106 -14.99 -15.67 10.48
N TRP A 107 -15.00 -14.90 11.57
CA TRP A 107 -14.26 -15.20 12.80
C TRP A 107 -14.57 -16.58 13.41
N PHE A 108 -15.76 -17.10 13.20
CA PHE A 108 -16.25 -18.33 13.79
C PHE A 108 -16.38 -19.48 12.78
N GLY A 109 -15.99 -19.29 11.52
CA GLY A 109 -16.08 -20.30 10.48
C GLY A 109 -17.50 -20.70 10.08
N GLN A 110 -18.50 -19.84 10.36
CA GLN A 110 -19.92 -20.14 10.13
C GLN A 110 -20.45 -19.54 8.81
N GLN A 111 -19.63 -18.76 8.10
CA GLN A 111 -19.99 -18.17 6.81
C GLN A 111 -19.32 -18.96 5.67
N GLN A 112 -19.83 -18.81 4.45
CA GLN A 112 -19.24 -19.44 3.25
C GLN A 112 -17.90 -18.85 2.84
N GLY A 113 -17.55 -17.67 3.36
CA GLY A 113 -16.28 -16.98 3.10
C GLY A 113 -16.14 -15.75 3.97
N GLU A 114 -15.03 -15.05 3.81
CA GLU A 114 -14.74 -13.82 4.52
C GLU A 114 -15.55 -12.63 3.97
N GLY A 115 -16.11 -11.81 4.85
CA GLY A 115 -16.77 -10.57 4.48
C GLY A 115 -15.79 -9.45 4.11
N PHE A 116 -16.31 -8.24 3.93
CA PHE A 116 -15.50 -7.14 3.36
C PHE A 116 -15.09 -6.05 4.35
N GLU A 117 -15.39 -6.14 5.65
CA GLU A 117 -15.03 -5.09 6.64
C GLU A 117 -13.53 -4.79 6.66
N TYR A 118 -12.69 -5.82 6.53
CA TYR A 118 -11.23 -5.66 6.46
C TYR A 118 -10.82 -4.80 5.25
N HIS A 119 -11.44 -5.01 4.10
CA HIS A 119 -11.14 -4.25 2.89
C HIS A 119 -11.43 -2.76 3.07
N LEU A 120 -12.53 -2.41 3.75
CA LEU A 120 -12.87 -1.02 4.04
C LEU A 120 -11.83 -0.36 4.95
N LEU A 121 -11.32 -1.06 5.96
CA LEU A 121 -10.26 -0.55 6.82
C LEU A 121 -8.98 -0.28 6.03
N VAL A 122 -8.56 -1.23 5.18
CA VAL A 122 -7.37 -1.06 4.33
C VAL A 122 -7.54 0.10 3.35
N ILE A 123 -8.69 0.22 2.70
CA ILE A 123 -9.00 1.33 1.78
C ILE A 123 -8.95 2.67 2.53
N GLY A 124 -9.52 2.75 3.74
CA GLY A 124 -9.47 3.96 4.59
C GLY A 124 -8.03 4.35 4.94
N ILE A 125 -7.17 3.40 5.28
CA ILE A 125 -5.74 3.62 5.52
C ILE A 125 -5.05 4.11 4.24
N CYS A 126 -5.33 3.50 3.10
CA CYS A 126 -4.77 3.91 1.80
C CYS A 126 -5.17 5.35 1.45
N LEU A 127 -6.42 5.75 1.68
CA LEU A 127 -6.88 7.13 1.49
C LEU A 127 -6.14 8.11 2.41
N ALA A 128 -5.95 7.78 3.68
CA ALA A 128 -5.18 8.61 4.61
C ALA A 128 -3.72 8.80 4.14
N LEU A 129 -3.06 7.74 3.68
CA LEU A 129 -1.70 7.80 3.15
C LEU A 129 -1.64 8.54 1.81
N LEU A 130 -2.65 8.42 0.96
CA LEU A 130 -2.75 9.16 -0.30
C LEU A 130 -2.81 10.67 -0.06
N ILE A 131 -3.58 11.10 0.92
CA ILE A 131 -3.74 12.52 1.27
C ILE A 131 -2.47 13.07 1.92
N ARG A 132 -1.94 12.40 2.94
CA ARG A 132 -0.87 12.93 3.81
C ARG A 132 0.54 12.48 3.42
N GLY A 133 0.69 11.41 2.66
CA GLY A 133 1.99 10.83 2.30
C GLY A 133 2.60 9.97 3.41
N GLY A 134 3.91 9.73 3.32
CA GLY A 134 4.63 8.76 4.17
C GLY A 134 4.89 9.17 5.61
N GLY A 135 4.86 10.46 5.93
CA GLY A 135 5.08 10.98 7.29
C GLY A 135 6.54 10.91 7.77
N ALA A 136 6.70 10.81 9.07
CA ALA A 136 8.00 10.75 9.73
C ALA A 136 8.83 9.54 9.26
N LEU A 137 10.16 9.68 9.27
CA LEU A 137 11.12 8.63 8.92
C LEU A 137 10.87 7.97 7.55
N SER A 138 10.20 8.68 6.61
CA SER A 138 10.00 8.18 5.25
C SER A 138 11.13 8.61 4.32
N VAL A 139 11.42 7.77 3.32
CA VAL A 139 12.32 8.11 2.21
C VAL A 139 11.75 9.28 1.42
N ASP A 140 10.42 9.32 1.21
CA ASP A 140 9.71 10.42 0.54
C ASP A 140 10.04 11.77 1.19
N ARG A 141 10.04 11.81 2.54
CA ARG A 141 10.37 13.05 3.27
C ARG A 141 11.80 13.48 3.06
N LYS A 142 12.76 12.55 3.10
CA LYS A 142 14.19 12.88 2.86
C LYS A 142 14.38 13.45 1.45
N LEU A 143 13.76 12.84 0.46
CA LEU A 143 13.88 13.27 -0.94
C LEU A 143 13.14 14.58 -1.22
N SER A 144 11.96 14.80 -0.62
CA SER A 144 11.21 16.05 -0.78
C SER A 144 11.82 17.23 -0.03
N SER A 145 12.46 16.98 1.13
CA SER A 145 13.10 18.02 1.98
C SER A 145 14.50 18.43 1.50
N GLY A 146 15.22 17.55 0.84
CA GLY A 146 16.63 17.77 0.44
C GLY A 146 16.87 18.95 -0.48
N GLY A 147 15.82 19.49 -1.12
CA GLY A 147 15.91 20.71 -1.92
C GLY A 147 15.94 22.02 -1.13
N LYS A 148 15.55 22.02 0.15
CA LYS A 148 15.55 23.25 0.97
C LYS A 148 16.93 23.59 1.54
N TYR A 149 17.80 22.61 1.71
CA TYR A 149 19.15 22.85 2.25
C TYR A 149 20.17 23.32 1.21
N LEU A 150 19.90 23.16 -0.08
CA LEU A 150 20.79 23.61 -1.16
C LEU A 150 20.52 25.08 -1.57
N TYR A 151 19.41 25.69 -1.16
CA TYR A 151 19.05 27.07 -1.46
C TYR A 151 18.91 27.96 -0.23
N GLY A 152 19.23 27.47 0.96
CA GLY A 152 19.18 28.21 2.23
C GLY A 152 20.49 28.94 2.57
N GLY A 153 21.11 29.54 1.58
CA GLY A 153 22.26 30.44 1.76
C GLY A 153 21.84 31.91 1.63
N ARG A 154 21.88 32.61 2.80
CA ARG A 154 21.78 34.07 2.99
C ARG A 154 20.35 34.61 3.17
N SER A 155 19.97 34.70 4.43
CA SER A 155 19.14 35.82 4.90
C SER A 155 19.91 37.13 4.72
N PRO A 156 19.37 38.16 4.07
CA PRO A 156 19.98 39.48 4.18
C PRO A 156 19.74 40.01 5.59
N HIS A 157 20.80 40.32 6.27
CA HIS A 157 20.80 41.12 7.50
C HIS A 157 19.92 42.35 7.30
N SER A 158 18.83 42.46 8.05
CA SER A 158 18.18 43.73 8.32
C SER A 158 19.02 44.45 9.39
N PHE A 159 19.85 45.38 8.97
CA PHE A 159 20.25 46.51 9.81
C PHE A 159 19.01 47.40 10.00
N ARG A 160 18.48 47.51 11.19
CA ARG A 160 18.14 48.73 11.98
C ARG A 160 17.30 48.31 13.19
#